data_bde04e42d94fe4e03a50825ab69c86d3
#
_entry.id   bde04e42d94fe4e03a50825ab69c86d3
#
_cell.length_a   1.000
_cell.length_b   1.000
_cell.length_c   1.000
_cell.angle_alpha   90.00
_cell.angle_beta   90.00
_cell.angle_gamma   90.00
#
_symmetry.space_group_name_H-M   'P 1'
#
loop_
_entity.id
_entity.type
_entity.pdbx_description
1 polymer ?
#
loop_
_entity_poly.entity_id
_entity_poly.type
_entity_poly.pdbx_seq_one_letter_code
_entity_poly.pdbx_strand_id
1 'polypeptide(L)'
;MTQPANPRRPKRGTWTPQPETAALLRDSGNPINGVGENFPRRPSPFFWHPTDQHPFGDLQLIARKNSRKCPGSTEAFQAAYAYPELIEPSAERNEAPIEALTALVRDFALAHEADEVGIALMEPNWVFEGYTIEHPRVIVLALAHNYERLREVPSDETNGIGVCDVGDQYARGTRSSYNLANWIRSQGYQADPYPGPMAGALLLIPPAIAAGLGELGKHGSLISPRYGSGVRLAGVTTDMPLIPTMPRRFGADEFCANCQVCTQACPPGAITPRKQMVRGVERWYVDFDKCIPYFAEAASCGICIAECPWTRPSVRPKLLTTMARKLGGGLSQE
;
A
#
# COMPACT_ATOMS: atom_id res chain seq x y z
N MET A 1 14.05 -2.24 25.58
CA MET A 1 13.66 -3.64 25.82
C MET A 1 13.35 -4.26 24.48
N THR A 2 14.02 -5.34 24.09
CA THR A 2 13.70 -6.12 22.90
C THR A 2 12.38 -6.85 23.18
N GLN A 3 11.36 -6.58 22.39
CA GLN A 3 10.10 -7.30 22.49
C GLN A 3 10.32 -8.79 22.18
N PRO A 4 9.61 -9.71 22.85
CA PRO A 4 9.72 -11.13 22.54
C PRO A 4 9.35 -11.38 21.08
N ALA A 5 10.10 -12.27 20.42
CA ALA A 5 9.84 -12.66 19.05
C ALA A 5 8.44 -13.30 18.94
N ASN A 6 7.65 -12.90 17.95
CA ASN A 6 6.36 -13.53 17.68
C ASN A 6 6.61 -14.98 17.21
N PRO A 7 6.16 -16.02 17.93
CA PRO A 7 6.45 -17.42 17.60
C PRO A 7 5.87 -17.87 16.25
N ARG A 8 4.87 -17.15 15.72
CA ARG A 8 4.29 -17.43 14.41
C ARG A 8 5.14 -16.97 13.23
N ARG A 9 6.31 -16.33 13.50
CA ARG A 9 7.21 -15.83 12.45
C ARG A 9 8.36 -16.80 12.20
N PRO A 10 8.36 -17.55 11.08
CA PRO A 10 9.48 -18.37 10.71
C PRO A 10 10.74 -17.53 10.48
N LYS A 11 11.90 -18.09 10.76
CA LYS A 11 13.17 -17.45 10.40
C LYS A 11 13.33 -17.42 8.89
N ARG A 12 14.09 -16.45 8.40
CA ARG A 12 14.44 -16.39 6.98
C ARG A 12 15.07 -17.71 6.50
N GLY A 13 14.55 -18.21 5.36
CA GLY A 13 15.03 -19.42 4.72
C GLY A 13 14.62 -20.73 5.40
N THR A 14 13.76 -20.70 6.43
CA THR A 14 13.24 -21.92 7.09
C THR A 14 11.84 -22.30 6.62
N TRP A 15 11.18 -21.43 5.86
CA TRP A 15 9.88 -21.76 5.31
C TRP A 15 9.99 -22.70 4.12
N THR A 16 9.15 -23.72 4.13
CA THR A 16 8.93 -24.64 3.01
C THR A 16 7.46 -24.59 2.63
N PRO A 17 7.13 -24.40 1.34
CA PRO A 17 5.73 -24.31 0.92
C PRO A 17 4.99 -25.63 1.16
N GLN A 18 3.72 -25.54 1.51
CA GLN A 18 2.82 -26.70 1.56
C GLN A 18 2.67 -27.31 0.16
N PRO A 19 2.35 -28.61 0.03
CA PRO A 19 2.26 -29.28 -1.28
C PRO A 19 1.31 -28.57 -2.26
N GLU A 20 0.18 -28.05 -1.78
CA GLU A 20 -0.80 -27.29 -2.59
C GLU A 20 -0.15 -26.03 -3.17
N THR A 21 0.59 -25.27 -2.37
CA THR A 21 1.31 -24.07 -2.81
C THR A 21 2.49 -24.43 -3.70
N ALA A 22 3.25 -25.47 -3.34
CA ALA A 22 4.42 -25.92 -4.10
C ALA A 22 4.09 -26.25 -5.55
N ALA A 23 2.91 -26.83 -5.80
CA ALA A 23 2.41 -27.15 -7.14
C ALA A 23 2.13 -25.89 -8.00
N LEU A 24 1.99 -24.71 -7.38
CA LEU A 24 1.67 -23.44 -8.03
C LEU A 24 2.86 -22.46 -8.08
N LEU A 25 4.05 -22.90 -7.65
CA LEU A 25 5.24 -22.03 -7.70
C LEU A 25 5.57 -21.65 -9.14
N ARG A 26 6.02 -20.42 -9.30
CA ARG A 26 6.54 -19.89 -10.57
C ARG A 26 8.05 -19.79 -10.51
N ASP A 27 8.70 -19.91 -11.67
CA ASP A 27 10.14 -19.71 -11.79
C ASP A 27 10.52 -18.25 -11.54
N SER A 28 11.68 -18.04 -10.94
CA SER A 28 12.29 -16.73 -10.81
C SER A 28 12.50 -16.10 -12.20
N GLY A 29 12.24 -14.79 -12.32
CA GLY A 29 12.30 -14.09 -13.60
C GLY A 29 10.97 -14.01 -14.34
N ASN A 30 9.86 -14.34 -13.63
CA ASN A 30 8.52 -14.11 -14.13
C ASN A 30 8.36 -12.67 -14.69
N PRO A 31 7.81 -12.49 -15.91
CA PRO A 31 7.60 -11.18 -16.52
C PRO A 31 6.81 -10.18 -15.66
N ILE A 32 6.00 -10.69 -14.73
CA ILE A 32 5.25 -9.87 -13.78
C ILE A 32 6.18 -9.06 -12.86
N ASN A 33 7.26 -9.68 -12.37
CA ASN A 33 8.21 -9.01 -11.48
C ASN A 33 8.92 -7.84 -12.17
N GLY A 34 9.35 -8.00 -13.40
CA GLY A 34 10.16 -7.02 -14.12
C GLY A 34 11.56 -6.84 -13.54
N VAL A 35 12.02 -7.76 -12.68
CA VAL A 35 13.38 -7.75 -12.11
C VAL A 35 14.40 -8.02 -13.20
N GLY A 36 15.41 -7.15 -13.29
CA GLY A 36 16.45 -7.19 -14.33
C GLY A 36 16.08 -6.51 -15.65
N GLU A 37 14.85 -6.06 -15.83
CA GLU A 37 14.44 -5.31 -17.04
C GLU A 37 15.04 -3.90 -17.03
N ASN A 38 15.67 -3.51 -18.16
CA ASN A 38 16.34 -2.22 -18.34
C ASN A 38 15.51 -1.18 -19.10
N PHE A 39 14.28 -1.49 -19.47
CA PHE A 39 13.37 -0.59 -20.18
C PHE A 39 12.12 -0.32 -19.34
N PRO A 40 11.58 0.91 -19.40
CA PRO A 40 10.36 1.26 -18.67
C PRO A 40 9.15 0.62 -19.34
N ARG A 41 8.26 0.10 -18.53
CA ARG A 41 6.93 -0.34 -18.94
C ARG A 41 5.94 -0.20 -17.79
N ARG A 42 4.66 -0.25 -18.10
CA ARG A 42 3.57 -0.25 -17.13
C ARG A 42 3.63 -1.52 -16.27
N PRO A 43 3.15 -1.45 -15.00
CA PRO A 43 3.06 -2.64 -14.17
C PRO A 43 2.04 -3.63 -14.73
N SER A 44 2.40 -4.91 -14.75
CA SER A 44 1.46 -5.98 -15.11
C SER A 44 0.57 -6.34 -13.92
N PRO A 45 -0.72 -6.69 -14.12
CA PRO A 45 -1.55 -7.26 -13.07
C PRO A 45 -0.88 -8.50 -12.45
N PHE A 46 -0.86 -8.62 -11.12
CA PHE A 46 -0.13 -9.72 -10.47
C PHE A 46 -0.85 -10.38 -9.29
N PHE A 47 -1.62 -9.65 -8.50
CA PHE A 47 -2.37 -10.17 -7.36
C PHE A 47 -3.50 -9.21 -7.00
N TRP A 48 -4.60 -9.73 -6.45
CA TRP A 48 -5.84 -8.97 -6.21
C TRP A 48 -6.46 -8.35 -7.47
N HIS A 49 -6.21 -9.01 -8.62
CA HIS A 49 -6.90 -8.84 -9.88
C HIS A 49 -7.78 -10.08 -10.15
N PRO A 50 -8.63 -10.09 -11.17
CA PRO A 50 -9.33 -11.32 -11.60
C PRO A 50 -8.32 -12.46 -11.80
N THR A 51 -8.62 -13.63 -11.27
CA THR A 51 -7.66 -14.75 -11.14
C THR A 51 -7.16 -15.31 -12.47
N ASP A 52 -7.91 -15.14 -13.52
CA ASP A 52 -7.60 -15.53 -14.91
C ASP A 52 -6.69 -14.54 -15.65
N GLN A 53 -6.46 -13.35 -15.07
CA GLN A 53 -5.70 -12.27 -15.73
C GLN A 53 -4.22 -12.23 -15.33
N HIS A 54 -3.76 -13.09 -14.43
CA HIS A 54 -2.37 -13.08 -13.97
C HIS A 54 -1.88 -14.45 -13.48
N PRO A 55 -0.55 -14.69 -13.48
CA PRO A 55 0.01 -16.02 -13.17
C PRO A 55 -0.15 -16.47 -11.70
N PHE A 56 -0.47 -15.56 -10.77
CA PHE A 56 -0.66 -15.91 -9.35
C PHE A 56 -2.13 -16.11 -8.95
N GLY A 57 -3.04 -16.28 -9.92
CA GLY A 57 -4.48 -16.38 -9.68
C GLY A 57 -4.88 -17.46 -8.67
N ASP A 58 -4.35 -18.66 -8.83
CA ASP A 58 -4.64 -19.79 -7.93
C ASP A 58 -4.10 -19.55 -6.51
N LEU A 59 -2.94 -18.92 -6.35
CA LEU A 59 -2.40 -18.51 -5.05
C LEU A 59 -3.30 -17.48 -4.37
N GLN A 60 -4.01 -16.65 -5.12
CA GLN A 60 -5.02 -15.74 -4.58
C GLN A 60 -6.18 -16.50 -3.92
N LEU A 61 -6.58 -17.64 -4.47
CA LEU A 61 -7.62 -18.50 -3.86
C LEU A 61 -7.11 -19.12 -2.55
N ILE A 62 -5.85 -19.56 -2.51
CA ILE A 62 -5.20 -20.06 -1.27
C ILE A 62 -5.17 -18.97 -0.21
N ALA A 63 -4.77 -17.74 -0.56
CA ALA A 63 -4.75 -16.62 0.36
C ALA A 63 -6.12 -16.34 0.99
N ARG A 64 -7.19 -16.34 0.18
CA ARG A 64 -8.57 -16.17 0.64
C ARG A 64 -9.03 -17.31 1.54
N LYS A 65 -8.73 -18.58 1.16
CA LYS A 65 -9.03 -19.77 1.96
C LYS A 65 -8.39 -19.70 3.35
N ASN A 66 -7.09 -19.36 3.42
CA ASN A 66 -6.36 -19.29 4.69
C ASN A 66 -6.77 -18.07 5.53
N SER A 67 -6.99 -16.92 4.93
CA SER A 67 -7.48 -15.75 5.64
C SER A 67 -8.82 -16.02 6.34
N ARG A 68 -9.76 -16.71 5.70
CA ARG A 68 -11.07 -17.04 6.27
C ARG A 68 -11.01 -17.97 7.48
N LYS A 69 -9.90 -18.68 7.70
CA LYS A 69 -9.70 -19.50 8.90
C LYS A 69 -9.31 -18.68 10.12
N CYS A 70 -8.83 -17.44 9.91
CA CYS A 70 -8.42 -16.57 11.00
C CYS A 70 -9.66 -15.96 11.69
N PRO A 71 -9.73 -16.01 13.03
CA PRO A 71 -10.89 -15.48 13.76
C PRO A 71 -11.20 -14.01 13.43
N GLY A 72 -12.44 -13.69 13.11
CA GLY A 72 -12.93 -12.33 12.81
C GLY A 72 -12.57 -11.78 11.43
N SER A 73 -11.78 -12.49 10.62
CA SER A 73 -11.32 -11.94 9.34
C SER A 73 -12.42 -11.85 8.30
N THR A 74 -13.40 -12.78 8.32
CA THR A 74 -14.51 -12.76 7.36
C THR A 74 -15.34 -11.50 7.51
N GLU A 75 -15.68 -11.12 8.72
CA GLU A 75 -16.48 -9.93 9.05
C GLU A 75 -15.70 -8.64 8.69
N ALA A 76 -14.41 -8.56 9.03
CA ALA A 76 -13.57 -7.43 8.72
C ALA A 76 -13.47 -7.19 7.20
N PHE A 77 -13.27 -8.25 6.41
CA PHE A 77 -13.21 -8.11 4.94
C PHE A 77 -14.60 -7.95 4.30
N GLN A 78 -15.68 -8.48 4.89
CA GLN A 78 -17.03 -8.22 4.39
C GLN A 78 -17.34 -6.72 4.41
N ALA A 79 -16.97 -6.00 5.46
CA ALA A 79 -17.10 -4.55 5.53
C ALA A 79 -16.24 -3.83 4.47
N ALA A 80 -15.05 -4.37 4.15
CA ALA A 80 -14.17 -3.80 3.12
C ALA A 80 -14.75 -3.92 1.70
N TYR A 81 -15.57 -4.92 1.43
CA TYR A 81 -16.24 -5.11 0.13
C TYR A 81 -17.65 -4.48 0.06
N ALA A 82 -18.10 -3.82 1.10
CA ALA A 82 -19.39 -3.11 1.13
C ALA A 82 -19.28 -1.77 0.39
N TYR A 83 -19.17 -1.82 -0.94
CA TYR A 83 -19.02 -0.63 -1.78
C TYR A 83 -20.31 0.20 -1.80
N PRO A 84 -20.27 1.49 -1.39
CA PRO A 84 -21.39 2.40 -1.52
C PRO A 84 -21.74 2.64 -3.01
N GLU A 85 -22.95 3.05 -3.27
CA GLU A 85 -23.38 3.51 -4.59
C GLU A 85 -22.68 4.84 -4.93
N LEU A 86 -22.27 5.00 -6.22
CA LEU A 86 -21.79 6.26 -6.75
C LEU A 86 -22.93 7.07 -7.33
N ILE A 87 -23.08 8.30 -6.87
CA ILE A 87 -24.06 9.24 -7.42
C ILE A 87 -23.57 9.76 -8.78
N GLU A 88 -24.49 10.19 -9.64
CA GLU A 88 -24.13 10.93 -10.84
C GLU A 88 -23.58 12.32 -10.46
N PRO A 89 -22.60 12.86 -11.23
CA PRO A 89 -22.13 14.21 -11.00
C PRO A 89 -23.25 15.24 -11.15
N SER A 90 -23.24 16.25 -10.27
CA SER A 90 -24.16 17.40 -10.39
C SER A 90 -23.99 18.08 -11.74
N ALA A 91 -25.11 18.53 -12.32
CA ALA A 91 -25.09 19.35 -13.52
C ALA A 91 -24.48 20.75 -13.27
N GLU A 92 -24.56 21.24 -12.05
CA GLU A 92 -23.95 22.49 -11.62
C GLU A 92 -22.55 22.21 -11.07
N ARG A 93 -21.55 22.91 -11.61
CA ARG A 93 -20.15 22.77 -11.23
C ARG A 93 -19.77 23.86 -10.22
N ASN A 94 -19.13 23.49 -9.14
CA ASN A 94 -18.54 24.42 -8.18
C ASN A 94 -17.31 25.08 -8.81
N GLU A 95 -17.40 26.37 -9.15
CA GLU A 95 -16.35 27.17 -9.82
C GLU A 95 -15.46 27.93 -8.84
N ALA A 96 -15.39 27.52 -7.58
CA ALA A 96 -14.48 28.11 -6.62
C ALA A 96 -13.01 28.06 -7.10
N PRO A 97 -12.15 29.01 -6.63
CA PRO A 97 -10.72 28.99 -6.94
C PRO A 97 -10.07 27.65 -6.61
N ILE A 98 -9.04 27.26 -7.38
CA ILE A 98 -8.36 25.96 -7.25
C ILE A 98 -7.79 25.75 -5.85
N GLU A 99 -7.35 26.80 -5.19
CA GLU A 99 -6.87 26.78 -3.79
C GLU A 99 -7.99 26.39 -2.82
N ALA A 100 -9.18 26.97 -3.01
CA ALA A 100 -10.35 26.66 -2.19
C ALA A 100 -10.86 25.24 -2.42
N LEU A 101 -10.96 24.79 -3.68
CA LEU A 101 -11.32 23.41 -4.01
C LEU A 101 -10.33 22.41 -3.40
N THR A 102 -9.02 22.72 -3.45
CA THR A 102 -7.97 21.89 -2.88
C THR A 102 -8.09 21.79 -1.37
N ALA A 103 -8.35 22.90 -0.68
CA ALA A 103 -8.58 22.92 0.77
C ALA A 103 -9.82 22.09 1.14
N LEU A 104 -10.95 22.31 0.44
CA LEU A 104 -12.20 21.60 0.68
C LEU A 104 -12.05 20.08 0.53
N VAL A 105 -11.35 19.62 -0.52
CA VAL A 105 -11.04 18.19 -0.72
C VAL A 105 -10.26 17.60 0.46
N ARG A 106 -9.22 18.32 0.94
CA ARG A 106 -8.40 17.87 2.06
C ARG A 106 -9.19 17.82 3.35
N ASP A 107 -9.93 18.88 3.64
CA ASP A 107 -10.73 18.99 4.87
C ASP A 107 -11.83 17.92 4.88
N PHE A 108 -12.50 17.70 3.75
CA PHE A 108 -13.51 16.65 3.63
C PHE A 108 -12.91 15.27 3.87
N ALA A 109 -11.80 14.93 3.21
CA ALA A 109 -11.18 13.62 3.35
C ALA A 109 -10.69 13.35 4.78
N LEU A 110 -10.07 14.35 5.43
CA LEU A 110 -9.61 14.25 6.82
C LEU A 110 -10.78 14.13 7.81
N ALA A 111 -11.92 14.77 7.54
CA ALA A 111 -13.13 14.62 8.33
C ALA A 111 -13.82 13.26 8.13
N HIS A 112 -13.50 12.54 7.04
CA HIS A 112 -14.12 11.27 6.65
C HIS A 112 -13.11 10.12 6.60
N GLU A 113 -12.50 9.84 7.73
CA GLU A 113 -11.65 8.68 8.03
C GLU A 113 -10.23 8.68 7.45
N ALA A 114 -9.82 9.57 6.56
CA ALA A 114 -8.43 9.65 6.12
C ALA A 114 -7.53 10.22 7.22
N ASP A 115 -6.37 9.61 7.45
CA ASP A 115 -5.38 10.10 8.41
C ASP A 115 -4.36 11.06 7.78
N GLU A 116 -4.08 10.88 6.47
CA GLU A 116 -3.29 11.80 5.63
C GLU A 116 -3.89 11.84 4.22
N VAL A 117 -3.73 12.98 3.54
CA VAL A 117 -4.23 13.22 2.18
C VAL A 117 -3.14 13.87 1.35
N GLY A 118 -2.89 13.33 0.17
CA GLY A 118 -1.99 13.92 -0.82
C GLY A 118 -2.63 13.92 -2.21
N ILE A 119 -2.22 14.86 -3.05
CA ILE A 119 -2.73 15.03 -4.41
C ILE A 119 -1.57 14.97 -5.38
N ALA A 120 -1.69 14.20 -6.46
CA ALA A 120 -0.71 14.14 -7.53
C ALA A 120 -1.38 14.27 -8.91
N LEU A 121 -0.61 14.70 -9.90
CA LEU A 121 -0.99 14.55 -11.30
C LEU A 121 -0.87 13.07 -11.67
N MET A 122 -1.82 12.57 -12.47
CA MET A 122 -1.82 11.19 -12.91
C MET A 122 -0.67 10.93 -13.88
N GLU A 123 0.03 9.81 -13.69
CA GLU A 123 1.05 9.33 -14.62
C GLU A 123 0.68 7.95 -15.20
N PRO A 124 0.84 7.74 -16.52
CA PRO A 124 0.47 6.47 -17.17
C PRO A 124 1.14 5.25 -16.57
N ASN A 125 2.36 5.38 -16.05
CA ASN A 125 3.14 4.28 -15.45
C ASN A 125 2.61 3.81 -14.08
N TRP A 126 1.58 4.47 -13.54
CA TRP A 126 0.89 4.03 -12.32
C TRP A 126 -0.32 3.16 -12.60
N VAL A 127 -0.76 3.13 -13.86
CA VAL A 127 -1.92 2.36 -14.31
C VAL A 127 -1.47 1.00 -14.80
N PHE A 128 -2.09 -0.08 -14.33
CA PHE A 128 -1.76 -1.44 -14.76
C PHE A 128 -2.00 -1.64 -16.26
N GLU A 129 -1.22 -2.52 -16.88
CA GLU A 129 -1.44 -2.97 -18.27
C GLU A 129 -2.88 -3.49 -18.43
N GLY A 130 -3.52 -3.14 -19.55
CA GLY A 130 -4.92 -3.52 -19.83
C GLY A 130 -5.97 -2.57 -19.25
N TYR A 131 -5.57 -1.57 -18.44
CA TYR A 131 -6.49 -0.58 -17.87
C TYR A 131 -6.22 0.83 -18.42
N THR A 132 -7.22 1.70 -18.32
CA THR A 132 -7.13 3.12 -18.67
C THR A 132 -7.75 3.96 -17.55
N ILE A 133 -7.13 5.09 -17.23
CA ILE A 133 -7.64 6.11 -16.32
C ILE A 133 -7.46 7.44 -17.05
N GLU A 134 -8.55 8.13 -17.30
CA GLU A 134 -8.56 9.40 -18.06
C GLU A 134 -8.44 10.63 -17.16
N HIS A 135 -8.76 10.49 -15.88
CA HIS A 135 -8.72 11.59 -14.93
C HIS A 135 -7.28 12.09 -14.71
N PRO A 136 -7.06 13.43 -14.82
CA PRO A 136 -5.71 13.99 -14.76
C PRO A 136 -5.12 14.07 -13.35
N ARG A 137 -5.90 13.78 -12.32
CA ARG A 137 -5.45 13.88 -10.92
C ARG A 137 -5.82 12.65 -10.13
N VAL A 138 -4.97 12.35 -9.13
CA VAL A 138 -5.25 11.34 -8.12
C VAL A 138 -5.09 11.95 -6.73
N ILE A 139 -6.09 11.75 -5.91
CA ILE A 139 -6.09 12.04 -4.47
C ILE A 139 -5.78 10.73 -3.78
N VAL A 140 -4.71 10.68 -3.00
CA VAL A 140 -4.32 9.49 -2.24
C VAL A 140 -4.65 9.70 -0.78
N LEU A 141 -5.34 8.73 -0.20
CA LEU A 141 -5.78 8.68 1.19
C LEU A 141 -4.92 7.65 1.92
N ALA A 142 -4.30 8.03 3.03
CA ALA A 142 -3.61 7.10 3.91
C ALA A 142 -4.45 6.83 5.15
N LEU A 143 -4.61 5.54 5.47
CA LEU A 143 -5.36 5.03 6.62
C LEU A 143 -4.36 4.33 7.55
N ALA A 144 -4.15 4.87 8.74
CA ALA A 144 -3.16 4.35 9.68
C ALA A 144 -3.63 3.03 10.32
N HIS A 145 -2.74 2.04 10.30
CA HIS A 145 -2.91 0.81 11.07
C HIS A 145 -2.74 1.03 12.57
N ASN A 146 -3.46 0.27 13.37
CA ASN A 146 -3.14 0.15 14.78
C ASN A 146 -1.86 -0.71 14.94
N TYR A 147 -0.76 -0.12 15.38
CA TYR A 147 0.52 -0.83 15.50
C TYR A 147 0.44 -2.08 16.39
N GLU A 148 -0.26 -2.02 17.53
CA GLU A 148 -0.36 -3.15 18.47
C GLU A 148 -1.14 -4.33 17.86
N ARG A 149 -2.07 -4.06 16.94
CA ARG A 149 -2.77 -5.09 16.18
C ARG A 149 -1.95 -5.55 14.97
N LEU A 150 -1.37 -4.62 14.22
CA LEU A 150 -0.55 -4.93 13.03
C LEU A 150 0.66 -5.80 13.38
N ARG A 151 1.30 -5.58 14.53
CA ARG A 151 2.45 -6.38 14.99
C ARG A 151 2.14 -7.86 15.23
N GLU A 152 0.85 -8.23 15.33
CA GLU A 152 0.41 -9.61 15.51
C GLU A 152 0.46 -10.45 14.22
N VAL A 153 0.78 -9.85 13.06
CA VAL A 153 0.99 -10.61 11.82
C VAL A 153 2.23 -11.53 11.89
N PRO A 154 2.24 -12.67 11.19
CA PRO A 154 1.14 -13.24 10.43
C PRO A 154 0.02 -13.76 11.33
N SER A 155 -1.20 -13.77 10.79
CA SER A 155 -2.36 -14.36 11.47
C SER A 155 -2.48 -15.85 11.15
N ASP A 156 -3.19 -16.58 12.00
CA ASP A 156 -3.51 -17.99 11.84
C ASP A 156 -4.87 -18.35 12.46
N GLU A 157 -5.19 -19.63 12.53
CA GLU A 157 -6.45 -20.15 13.08
C GLU A 157 -6.65 -19.83 14.58
N THR A 158 -5.58 -19.44 15.29
CA THR A 158 -5.59 -19.11 16.73
C THR A 158 -5.59 -17.61 17.00
N ASN A 159 -5.14 -16.80 16.03
CA ASN A 159 -4.99 -15.35 16.19
C ASN A 159 -5.25 -14.62 14.87
N GLY A 160 -6.41 -13.99 14.76
CA GLY A 160 -6.84 -13.15 13.64
C GLY A 160 -6.56 -11.65 13.80
N ILE A 161 -5.94 -11.19 14.89
CA ILE A 161 -5.84 -9.75 15.23
C ILE A 161 -5.19 -8.95 14.10
N GLY A 162 -4.08 -9.43 13.54
CA GLY A 162 -3.34 -8.71 12.50
C GLY A 162 -4.11 -8.63 11.17
N VAL A 163 -4.72 -9.74 10.74
CA VAL A 163 -5.50 -9.76 9.48
C VAL A 163 -6.80 -8.97 9.62
N CYS A 164 -7.42 -8.95 10.81
CA CYS A 164 -8.58 -8.10 11.08
C CYS A 164 -8.21 -6.62 11.01
N ASP A 165 -7.07 -6.20 11.57
CA ASP A 165 -6.60 -4.81 11.42
C ASP A 165 -6.43 -4.42 9.94
N VAL A 166 -5.91 -5.33 9.11
CA VAL A 166 -5.82 -5.11 7.66
C VAL A 166 -7.21 -4.97 7.02
N GLY A 167 -8.17 -5.82 7.38
CA GLY A 167 -9.56 -5.74 6.92
C GLY A 167 -10.24 -4.43 7.32
N ASP A 168 -10.06 -4.00 8.57
CA ASP A 168 -10.61 -2.74 9.10
C ASP A 168 -10.09 -1.53 8.32
N GLN A 169 -8.77 -1.50 7.99
CA GLN A 169 -8.23 -0.40 7.21
C GLN A 169 -8.69 -0.43 5.74
N TYR A 170 -8.95 -1.59 5.16
CA TYR A 170 -9.62 -1.68 3.86
C TYR A 170 -11.05 -1.16 3.93
N ALA A 171 -11.81 -1.49 4.97
CA ALA A 171 -13.16 -0.97 5.16
C ALA A 171 -13.19 0.56 5.31
N ARG A 172 -12.23 1.13 6.07
CA ARG A 172 -12.02 2.58 6.14
C ARG A 172 -11.69 3.17 4.77
N GLY A 173 -10.80 2.53 4.00
CA GLY A 173 -10.44 2.95 2.65
C GLY A 173 -11.64 2.96 1.70
N THR A 174 -12.52 1.95 1.80
CA THR A 174 -13.77 1.89 1.04
C THR A 174 -14.67 3.07 1.37
N ARG A 175 -15.00 3.28 2.65
CA ARG A 175 -15.86 4.39 3.05
C ARG A 175 -15.27 5.75 2.69
N SER A 176 -13.99 5.97 3.02
CA SER A 176 -13.32 7.24 2.76
C SER A 176 -13.26 7.60 1.28
N SER A 177 -12.86 6.65 0.41
CA SER A 177 -12.73 6.90 -1.02
C SER A 177 -14.09 7.10 -1.70
N TYR A 178 -15.12 6.31 -1.35
CA TYR A 178 -16.45 6.47 -1.91
C TYR A 178 -17.14 7.76 -1.42
N ASN A 179 -17.01 8.09 -0.13
CA ASN A 179 -17.54 9.35 0.40
C ASN A 179 -16.90 10.55 -0.29
N LEU A 180 -15.57 10.54 -0.48
CA LEU A 180 -14.87 11.61 -1.19
C LEU A 180 -15.26 11.68 -2.66
N ALA A 181 -15.35 10.53 -3.35
CA ALA A 181 -15.79 10.50 -4.75
C ALA A 181 -17.21 11.05 -4.92
N ASN A 182 -18.14 10.64 -4.06
CA ASN A 182 -19.50 11.14 -4.06
C ASN A 182 -19.57 12.64 -3.72
N TRP A 183 -18.78 13.10 -2.77
CA TRP A 183 -18.71 14.53 -2.48
C TRP A 183 -18.17 15.33 -3.68
N ILE A 184 -17.11 14.86 -4.35
CA ILE A 184 -16.57 15.51 -5.56
C ILE A 184 -17.63 15.52 -6.68
N ARG A 185 -18.36 14.42 -6.86
CA ARG A 185 -19.46 14.34 -7.82
C ARG A 185 -20.59 15.30 -7.49
N SER A 186 -20.92 15.51 -6.23
CA SER A 186 -21.89 16.53 -5.81
C SER A 186 -21.43 17.98 -6.10
N GLN A 187 -20.12 18.20 -6.29
CA GLN A 187 -19.54 19.46 -6.71
C GLN A 187 -19.51 19.62 -8.26
N GLY A 188 -20.07 18.68 -9.02
CA GLY A 188 -20.16 18.73 -10.48
C GLY A 188 -18.91 18.24 -11.22
N TYR A 189 -18.03 17.48 -10.57
CA TYR A 189 -16.83 16.92 -11.19
C TYR A 189 -16.91 15.38 -11.25
N GLN A 190 -16.22 14.80 -12.22
CA GLN A 190 -16.07 13.34 -12.30
C GLN A 190 -15.09 12.85 -11.21
N ALA A 191 -15.38 11.71 -10.60
CA ALA A 191 -14.50 11.08 -9.62
C ALA A 191 -14.74 9.59 -9.51
N ASP A 192 -13.67 8.80 -9.49
CA ASP A 192 -13.73 7.35 -9.35
C ASP A 192 -12.91 6.89 -8.14
N PRO A 193 -13.50 6.06 -7.23
CA PRO A 193 -12.83 5.57 -6.05
C PRO A 193 -11.96 4.34 -6.35
N TYR A 194 -10.82 4.23 -5.67
CA TYR A 194 -9.90 3.08 -5.66
C TYR A 194 -9.66 2.64 -4.21
N PRO A 195 -10.60 1.91 -3.60
CA PRO A 195 -10.55 1.63 -2.17
C PRO A 195 -9.59 0.49 -1.77
N GLY A 196 -9.26 -0.44 -2.68
CA GLY A 196 -8.88 -1.80 -2.30
C GLY A 196 -10.12 -2.57 -1.79
N PRO A 197 -9.98 -3.78 -1.30
CA PRO A 197 -8.80 -4.66 -1.27
C PRO A 197 -8.39 -5.25 -2.62
N MET A 198 -9.18 -5.04 -3.66
CA MET A 198 -8.76 -5.35 -5.04
C MET A 198 -7.92 -4.20 -5.59
N ALA A 199 -6.85 -4.52 -6.33
CA ALA A 199 -5.94 -3.50 -6.85
C ALA A 199 -6.61 -2.57 -7.89
N GLY A 200 -7.58 -3.07 -8.63
CA GLY A 200 -8.22 -2.32 -9.71
C GLY A 200 -7.20 -1.88 -10.77
N ALA A 201 -7.41 -0.70 -11.35
CA ALA A 201 -6.56 -0.18 -12.42
C ALA A 201 -5.29 0.53 -11.92
N LEU A 202 -5.24 0.95 -10.64
CA LEU A 202 -4.25 1.91 -10.14
C LEU A 202 -3.33 1.31 -9.08
N LEU A 203 -2.01 1.45 -9.30
CA LEU A 203 -0.98 1.16 -8.30
C LEU A 203 -0.79 2.39 -7.40
N LEU A 204 -1.18 2.32 -6.12
CA LEU A 204 -1.29 3.49 -5.23
C LEU A 204 0.03 3.96 -4.58
N ILE A 205 1.08 3.13 -4.53
CA ILE A 205 2.35 3.52 -3.89
C ILE A 205 3.06 4.66 -4.64
N PRO A 206 3.25 4.60 -5.98
CA PRO A 206 3.90 5.69 -6.71
C PRO A 206 3.16 7.04 -6.58
N PRO A 207 1.84 7.14 -6.79
CA PRO A 207 1.14 8.41 -6.58
C PRO A 207 1.19 8.89 -5.13
N ALA A 208 1.20 8.00 -4.12
CA ALA A 208 1.37 8.39 -2.73
C ALA A 208 2.72 9.09 -2.47
N ILE A 209 3.79 8.61 -3.12
CA ILE A 209 5.12 9.23 -3.06
C ILE A 209 5.10 10.59 -3.77
N ALA A 210 4.56 10.65 -4.99
CA ALA A 210 4.44 11.88 -5.75
C ALA A 210 3.57 12.93 -5.03
N ALA A 211 2.55 12.48 -4.28
CA ALA A 211 1.68 13.29 -3.45
C ALA A 211 2.27 13.67 -2.07
N GLY A 212 3.55 13.39 -1.81
CA GLY A 212 4.24 13.80 -0.60
C GLY A 212 3.90 13.02 0.68
N LEU A 213 3.19 11.89 0.58
CA LEU A 213 2.81 11.09 1.73
C LEU A 213 3.97 10.25 2.32
N GLY A 214 5.07 10.09 1.56
CA GLY A 214 6.22 9.35 2.06
C GLY A 214 7.26 9.00 1.01
N GLU A 215 8.17 8.09 1.36
CA GLU A 215 9.21 7.55 0.49
C GLU A 215 9.07 6.03 0.34
N LEU A 216 9.68 5.46 -0.71
CA LEU A 216 9.67 4.01 -0.93
C LEU A 216 10.60 3.29 0.07
N GLY A 217 10.03 2.38 0.85
CA GLY A 217 10.80 1.52 1.73
C GLY A 217 11.42 0.31 1.03
N LYS A 218 12.48 -0.26 1.61
CA LYS A 218 13.14 -1.50 1.13
C LYS A 218 12.16 -2.68 0.97
N HIS A 219 11.14 -2.74 1.79
CA HIS A 219 10.07 -3.75 1.71
C HIS A 219 9.04 -3.48 0.59
N GLY A 220 9.29 -2.53 -0.31
CA GLY A 220 8.43 -2.24 -1.46
C GLY A 220 7.12 -1.51 -1.14
N SER A 221 6.92 -1.06 0.10
CA SER A 221 5.76 -0.27 0.51
C SER A 221 6.15 1.16 0.88
N LEU A 222 5.15 2.04 1.02
CA LEU A 222 5.33 3.41 1.49
C LEU A 222 5.87 3.43 2.92
N ILE A 223 6.75 4.38 3.23
CA ILE A 223 7.09 4.83 4.57
C ILE A 223 6.61 6.27 4.71
N SER A 224 5.57 6.49 5.52
CA SER A 224 5.12 7.84 5.91
C SER A 224 5.97 8.36 7.06
N PRO A 225 6.33 9.64 7.09
CA PRO A 225 7.00 10.23 8.26
C PRO A 225 6.11 10.21 9.50
N ARG A 226 4.78 10.20 9.32
CA ARG A 226 3.81 10.26 10.42
C ARG A 226 3.44 8.89 10.97
N TYR A 227 3.31 7.87 10.11
CA TYR A 227 2.83 6.53 10.49
C TYR A 227 3.79 5.39 10.15
N GLY A 228 4.95 5.69 9.54
CA GLY A 228 5.87 4.68 9.04
C GLY A 228 5.25 3.87 7.91
N SER A 229 5.49 2.57 7.88
CA SER A 229 4.87 1.68 6.89
C SER A 229 3.52 1.11 7.35
N GLY A 230 3.05 1.48 8.54
CA GLY A 230 1.75 1.09 9.06
C GLY A 230 0.62 1.90 8.47
N VAL A 231 0.51 1.96 7.14
CA VAL A 231 -0.56 2.65 6.41
C VAL A 231 -1.15 1.78 5.33
N ARG A 232 -2.46 1.84 5.17
CA ARG A 232 -3.19 1.39 4.01
C ARG A 232 -3.47 2.57 3.10
N LEU A 233 -3.44 2.37 1.79
CA LEU A 233 -3.75 3.40 0.82
C LEU A 233 -5.09 3.13 0.15
N ALA A 234 -5.85 4.19 -0.06
CA ALA A 234 -6.97 4.27 -0.97
C ALA A 234 -6.79 5.49 -1.87
N GLY A 235 -7.56 5.60 -2.94
CA GLY A 235 -7.43 6.72 -3.86
C GLY A 235 -8.76 7.14 -4.45
N VAL A 236 -8.78 8.36 -4.98
CA VAL A 236 -9.85 8.89 -5.83
C VAL A 236 -9.21 9.58 -7.02
N THR A 237 -9.59 9.22 -8.23
CA THR A 237 -9.19 9.97 -9.43
C THR A 237 -10.27 10.95 -9.81
N THR A 238 -9.91 12.12 -10.39
CA THR A 238 -10.88 13.17 -10.68
C THR A 238 -10.40 14.13 -11.77
N ASP A 239 -11.35 14.77 -12.45
CA ASP A 239 -11.14 15.92 -13.33
C ASP A 239 -11.20 17.26 -12.58
N MET A 240 -11.60 17.28 -11.27
CA MET A 240 -11.61 18.50 -10.47
C MET A 240 -10.24 19.16 -10.47
N PRO A 241 -10.15 20.48 -10.74
CA PRO A 241 -8.87 21.20 -10.69
C PRO A 241 -8.38 21.30 -9.24
N LEU A 242 -7.24 20.65 -8.96
CA LEU A 242 -6.63 20.61 -7.63
C LEU A 242 -5.13 20.88 -7.73
N ILE A 243 -4.55 21.50 -6.71
CA ILE A 243 -3.11 21.76 -6.59
C ILE A 243 -2.41 20.50 -6.10
N PRO A 244 -1.44 19.96 -6.86
CA PRO A 244 -0.65 18.83 -6.41
C PRO A 244 0.16 19.15 -5.16
N THR A 245 0.27 18.18 -4.25
CA THR A 245 1.17 18.25 -3.11
C THR A 245 2.60 18.02 -3.58
N MET A 246 3.56 18.75 -3.06
CA MET A 246 4.97 18.52 -3.39
C MET A 246 5.48 17.22 -2.79
N PRO A 247 6.28 16.43 -3.54
CA PRO A 247 6.97 15.26 -3.00
C PRO A 247 7.81 15.64 -1.77
N ARG A 248 7.85 14.74 -0.78
CA ARG A 248 8.54 14.97 0.47
C ARG A 248 9.67 13.96 0.65
N ARG A 249 10.86 14.44 1.05
CA ARG A 249 12.02 13.62 1.34
C ARG A 249 12.42 13.82 2.80
N PHE A 250 12.56 12.72 3.55
CA PHE A 250 12.91 12.75 4.97
C PHE A 250 13.95 11.69 5.36
N GLY A 251 14.53 10.99 4.37
CA GLY A 251 15.66 10.09 4.55
C GLY A 251 15.30 8.64 4.80
N ALA A 252 14.09 8.20 4.47
CA ALA A 252 13.75 6.79 4.57
C ALA A 252 14.53 5.93 3.58
N ASP A 253 14.81 6.44 2.37
CA ASP A 253 15.62 5.75 1.37
C ASP A 253 17.06 5.55 1.86
N GLU A 254 17.70 6.60 2.39
CA GLU A 254 19.05 6.56 2.95
C GLU A 254 19.14 5.64 4.17
N PHE A 255 18.13 5.65 5.03
CA PHE A 255 18.05 4.72 6.15
C PHE A 255 17.96 3.28 5.66
N CYS A 256 17.10 3.02 4.68
CA CYS A 256 16.89 1.70 4.10
C CYS A 256 18.17 1.12 3.46
N ALA A 257 19.06 1.97 2.93
CA ALA A 257 20.32 1.51 2.34
C ALA A 257 21.15 0.66 3.33
N ASN A 258 21.15 1.03 4.61
CA ASN A 258 21.92 0.33 5.66
C ASN A 258 21.07 -0.58 6.54
N CYS A 259 19.75 -0.41 6.59
CA CYS A 259 18.84 -1.22 7.41
C CYS A 259 18.55 -2.56 6.71
N GLN A 260 18.67 -3.67 7.46
CA GLN A 260 18.41 -5.03 6.97
C GLN A 260 17.24 -5.72 7.69
N VAL A 261 16.49 -5.02 8.53
CA VAL A 261 15.46 -5.63 9.38
C VAL A 261 14.41 -6.38 8.54
N CYS A 262 13.79 -5.73 7.57
CA CYS A 262 12.79 -6.38 6.72
C CYS A 262 13.38 -7.49 5.82
N THR A 263 14.64 -7.35 5.38
CA THR A 263 15.36 -8.39 4.62
C THR A 263 15.55 -9.64 5.47
N GLN A 264 15.96 -9.48 6.71
CA GLN A 264 16.20 -10.59 7.64
C GLN A 264 14.91 -11.22 8.16
N ALA A 265 13.85 -10.41 8.31
CA ALA A 265 12.57 -10.85 8.81
C ALA A 265 11.71 -11.57 7.74
N CYS A 266 12.07 -11.51 6.46
CA CYS A 266 11.30 -12.09 5.37
C CYS A 266 11.50 -13.61 5.26
N PRO A 267 10.52 -14.47 5.61
CA PRO A 267 10.72 -15.92 5.62
C PRO A 267 11.12 -16.50 4.26
N PRO A 268 10.47 -16.14 3.12
CA PRO A 268 10.88 -16.64 1.82
C PRO A 268 12.10 -15.90 1.21
N GLY A 269 12.66 -14.88 1.89
CA GLY A 269 13.80 -14.14 1.38
C GLY A 269 13.51 -13.26 0.15
N ALA A 270 12.28 -12.78 0.01
CA ALA A 270 11.82 -11.99 -1.12
C ALA A 270 12.37 -10.55 -1.16
N ILE A 271 12.95 -10.06 -0.05
CA ILE A 271 13.45 -8.69 0.08
C ILE A 271 14.98 -8.72 0.02
N THR A 272 15.55 -8.10 -1.03
CA THR A 272 17.00 -8.04 -1.23
C THR A 272 17.63 -6.94 -0.38
N PRO A 273 18.93 -7.07 -0.03
CA PRO A 273 19.64 -6.05 0.74
C PRO A 273 19.91 -4.76 -0.05
N ARG A 274 19.90 -4.82 -1.38
CA ARG A 274 20.22 -3.71 -2.30
C ARG A 274 19.04 -3.43 -3.23
N LYS A 275 19.01 -2.23 -3.80
CA LYS A 275 18.11 -1.88 -4.92
C LYS A 275 18.36 -2.82 -6.09
N GLN A 276 17.33 -2.98 -6.91
CA GLN A 276 17.36 -3.80 -8.12
C GLN A 276 16.89 -2.96 -9.30
N MET A 277 17.39 -3.27 -10.49
CA MET A 277 16.82 -2.75 -11.72
C MET A 277 15.46 -3.42 -11.94
N VAL A 278 14.41 -2.62 -12.05
CA VAL A 278 13.03 -3.10 -12.22
C VAL A 278 12.32 -2.17 -13.18
N ARG A 279 11.95 -2.69 -14.33
CA ARG A 279 11.26 -1.92 -15.38
C ARG A 279 11.95 -0.58 -15.66
N GLY A 280 13.26 -0.64 -15.92
CA GLY A 280 14.09 0.51 -16.30
C GLY A 280 14.46 1.46 -15.17
N VAL A 281 14.15 1.15 -13.90
CA VAL A 281 14.48 2.01 -12.75
C VAL A 281 15.13 1.20 -11.64
N GLU A 282 16.25 1.68 -11.11
CA GLU A 282 16.88 1.11 -9.92
C GLU A 282 16.08 1.51 -8.67
N ARG A 283 15.48 0.53 -7.99
CA ARG A 283 14.58 0.75 -6.85
C ARG A 283 14.60 -0.37 -5.84
N TRP A 284 14.11 -0.09 -4.63
CA TRP A 284 13.71 -1.11 -3.68
C TRP A 284 12.54 -1.90 -4.27
N TYR A 285 12.62 -3.22 -4.17
CA TYR A 285 11.60 -4.09 -4.74
C TYR A 285 11.50 -5.40 -3.98
N VAL A 286 10.31 -5.98 -3.99
CA VAL A 286 10.02 -7.30 -3.44
C VAL A 286 9.86 -8.27 -4.61
N ASP A 287 10.59 -9.35 -4.59
CA ASP A 287 10.44 -10.45 -5.56
C ASP A 287 9.11 -11.16 -5.29
N PHE A 288 8.14 -10.96 -6.17
CA PHE A 288 6.80 -11.53 -6.02
C PHE A 288 6.76 -13.05 -6.20
N ASP A 289 7.65 -13.63 -6.99
CA ASP A 289 7.75 -15.08 -7.15
C ASP A 289 8.07 -15.76 -5.82
N LYS A 290 8.80 -15.08 -4.94
CA LYS A 290 9.10 -15.56 -3.58
C LYS A 290 8.06 -15.11 -2.56
N CYS A 291 7.57 -13.87 -2.67
CA CYS A 291 6.70 -13.27 -1.66
C CYS A 291 5.30 -13.88 -1.67
N ILE A 292 4.67 -13.97 -2.85
CA ILE A 292 3.25 -14.33 -3.00
C ILE A 292 2.94 -15.75 -2.48
N PRO A 293 3.75 -16.79 -2.72
CA PRO A 293 3.47 -18.11 -2.17
C PRO A 293 3.40 -18.12 -0.64
N TYR A 294 4.37 -17.51 0.04
CA TYR A 294 4.34 -17.38 1.49
C TYR A 294 3.20 -16.47 1.98
N PHE A 295 2.96 -15.36 1.29
CA PHE A 295 1.86 -14.45 1.60
C PHE A 295 0.49 -15.17 1.55
N ALA A 296 0.31 -16.05 0.56
CA ALA A 296 -0.91 -16.83 0.40
C ALA A 296 -1.12 -17.84 1.55
N GLU A 297 -0.05 -18.52 1.98
CA GLU A 297 -0.11 -19.46 3.11
C GLU A 297 -0.30 -18.77 4.46
N ALA A 298 0.33 -17.62 4.65
CA ALA A 298 0.38 -16.91 5.93
C ALA A 298 -0.79 -15.91 6.12
N ALA A 299 -1.93 -16.15 5.48
CA ALA A 299 -3.14 -15.34 5.63
C ALA A 299 -2.88 -13.81 5.53
N SER A 300 -2.14 -13.38 4.50
CA SER A 300 -1.71 -11.98 4.34
C SER A 300 -0.57 -11.58 5.28
N CYS A 301 0.62 -12.07 5.03
CA CYS A 301 1.81 -12.06 5.89
C CYS A 301 2.11 -10.74 6.66
N GLY A 302 2.41 -9.63 5.99
CA GLY A 302 2.68 -8.31 6.61
C GLY A 302 3.92 -8.19 7.51
N ILE A 303 4.74 -9.23 7.72
CA ILE A 303 5.88 -9.24 8.66
C ILE A 303 6.85 -8.10 8.40
N CYS A 304 7.20 -7.84 7.14
CA CYS A 304 8.17 -6.80 6.77
C CYS A 304 7.69 -5.39 7.13
N ILE A 305 6.39 -5.15 7.14
CA ILE A 305 5.74 -3.90 7.54
C ILE A 305 5.76 -3.77 9.06
N ALA A 306 5.35 -4.81 9.78
CA ALA A 306 5.30 -4.84 11.23
C ALA A 306 6.69 -4.71 11.87
N GLU A 307 7.72 -5.34 11.28
CA GLU A 307 9.10 -5.29 11.76
C GLU A 307 9.85 -4.01 11.39
N CYS A 308 9.35 -3.22 10.43
CA CYS A 308 10.02 -2.01 10.00
C CYS A 308 10.22 -1.04 11.18
N PRO A 309 11.46 -0.56 11.43
CA PRO A 309 11.70 0.41 12.50
C PRO A 309 10.87 1.68 12.39
N TRP A 310 10.55 2.10 11.16
CA TRP A 310 9.68 3.26 10.92
C TRP A 310 8.24 3.03 11.36
N THR A 311 7.75 1.79 11.34
CA THR A 311 6.39 1.46 11.78
C THR A 311 6.24 1.55 13.31
N ARG A 312 7.34 1.36 14.05
CA ARG A 312 7.32 1.35 15.52
C ARG A 312 7.14 2.77 16.10
N PRO A 313 6.04 3.07 16.82
CA PRO A 313 5.75 4.42 17.32
C PRO A 313 6.84 4.98 18.25
N SER A 314 7.49 4.13 19.04
CA SER A 314 8.56 4.52 19.97
C SER A 314 9.92 4.78 19.28
N VAL A 315 10.12 4.31 18.05
CA VAL A 315 11.40 4.38 17.31
C VAL A 315 11.36 5.50 16.26
N ARG A 316 10.25 5.64 15.54
CA ARG A 316 10.08 6.58 14.43
C ARG A 316 10.49 8.01 14.72
N PRO A 317 10.11 8.66 15.85
CA PRO A 317 10.49 10.05 16.11
C PRO A 317 12.02 10.25 16.19
N LYS A 318 12.72 9.26 16.76
CA LYS A 318 14.19 9.29 16.84
C LYS A 318 14.83 9.12 15.44
N LEU A 319 14.23 8.29 14.57
CA LEU A 319 14.70 8.15 13.19
C LEU A 319 14.52 9.44 12.41
N LEU A 320 13.36 10.09 12.50
CA LEU A 320 13.11 11.38 11.86
C LEU A 320 14.16 12.42 12.28
N THR A 321 14.40 12.58 13.58
CA THR A 321 15.41 13.51 14.09
C THR A 321 16.82 13.17 13.60
N THR A 322 17.17 11.87 13.57
CA THR A 322 18.49 11.43 13.14
C THR A 322 18.70 11.68 11.64
N MET A 323 17.69 11.37 10.82
CA MET A 323 17.78 11.55 9.37
C MET A 323 17.74 13.03 8.98
N ALA A 324 16.94 13.86 9.68
CA ALA A 324 16.98 15.31 9.49
C ALA A 324 18.39 15.90 9.68
N ARG A 325 19.10 15.50 10.73
CA ARG A 325 20.50 15.91 10.94
C ARG A 325 21.42 15.45 9.82
N LYS A 326 21.27 14.22 9.33
CA LYS A 326 22.10 13.67 8.24
C LYS A 326 21.85 14.38 6.91
N LEU A 327 20.64 14.82 6.64
CA LEU A 327 20.27 15.54 5.42
C LEU A 327 20.54 17.06 5.48
N GLY A 328 21.25 17.53 6.51
CA GLY A 328 21.64 18.94 6.63
C GLY A 328 20.59 19.88 7.21
N GLY A 329 19.68 19.35 8.02
CA GLY A 329 18.73 20.17 8.81
C GLY A 329 17.55 20.75 8.02
N GLY A 330 17.34 20.35 6.79
CA GLY A 330 16.31 20.89 5.90
C GLY A 330 14.90 20.28 6.02
N LEU A 331 14.53 19.78 7.20
CA LEU A 331 13.13 19.36 7.45
C LEU A 331 12.41 20.51 8.15
N SER A 332 11.70 21.36 7.40
CA SER A 332 10.67 22.23 7.96
C SER A 332 9.64 21.36 8.68
N GLN A 333 9.48 21.60 9.98
CA GLN A 333 8.32 21.12 10.73
C GLN A 333 7.13 22.00 10.30
N GLU A 334 6.26 21.48 9.45
CA GLU A 334 4.89 21.95 9.26
C GLU A 334 3.91 20.78 9.44
#